data_ec20bad29495d40443d861903a82885b
#
_entry.id   ec20bad29495d40443d861903a82885b
#
_cell.length_a   1.000
_cell.length_b   1.000
_cell.length_c   1.000
_cell.angle_alpha   90.00
_cell.angle_beta   90.00
_cell.angle_gamma   90.00
#
_symmetry.space_group_name_H-M   'P 1'
#
loop_
_entity.id
_entity.type
_entity.pdbx_description
1 polymer ?
#
loop_
_entity_poly.entity_id
_entity_poly.type
_entity_poly.pdbx_seq_one_letter_code
_entity_poly.pdbx_strand_id
1 'polypeptide(L)'
;GSESEEFLAPMGIGEDTFALAPSGKAWNVEALTTPHMEDLDFSSVPAAQIRDTPDSATIDALVSQFNTLYPRPDGRGWEAADTLKNVIIAVKHPEGERELVAVGVPGDRQVDMKRLEASFSPAEIEEATTEDLQGHPELVKGYIGPGALGPQGRAAGNKNAVRYLIDPHVVRGSAWI
;
A
#
# COMPACT_ATOMS: atom_id res chain seq x y z
N GLY A 1 -19.82 -5.94 -21.34
CA GLY A 1 -19.07 -4.70 -21.31
C GLY A 1 -18.88 -4.17 -22.71
N SER A 2 -19.04 -2.88 -22.88
CA SER A 2 -18.71 -2.21 -24.15
C SER A 2 -17.19 -2.05 -24.21
N GLU A 3 -16.56 -2.49 -25.27
CA GLU A 3 -15.20 -2.09 -25.60
C GLU A 3 -15.21 -0.59 -25.92
N SER A 4 -14.27 0.16 -25.34
CA SER A 4 -14.03 1.56 -25.66
C SER A 4 -12.60 1.72 -26.17
N GLU A 5 -12.39 2.55 -27.18
CA GLU A 5 -11.09 2.91 -27.67
C GLU A 5 -10.86 4.40 -27.42
N GLU A 6 -9.67 4.74 -26.92
CA GLU A 6 -9.25 6.11 -26.68
C GLU A 6 -8.02 6.44 -27.52
N PHE A 7 -8.04 7.62 -28.14
CA PHE A 7 -6.88 8.15 -28.84
C PHE A 7 -6.12 9.09 -27.94
N LEU A 8 -4.90 8.70 -27.54
CA LEU A 8 -4.06 9.46 -26.61
C LEU A 8 -2.93 10.16 -27.38
N ALA A 9 -2.70 11.43 -27.05
CA ALA A 9 -1.51 12.17 -27.48
C ALA A 9 -0.52 12.25 -26.29
N PRO A 10 0.74 11.79 -26.44
CA PRO A 10 1.73 11.90 -25.38
C PRO A 10 2.06 13.37 -25.12
N MET A 11 1.85 13.84 -23.89
CA MET A 11 2.15 15.19 -23.44
C MET A 11 2.74 15.15 -22.04
N GLY A 12 3.61 16.11 -21.71
CA GLY A 12 4.19 16.21 -20.36
C GLY A 12 3.22 16.76 -19.30
N ILE A 13 2.03 17.21 -19.70
CA ILE A 13 0.98 17.79 -18.87
C ILE A 13 -0.36 17.16 -19.26
N GLY A 14 -0.55 15.87 -18.97
CA GLY A 14 -1.81 15.18 -19.21
C GLY A 14 -2.48 14.79 -17.89
N GLU A 15 -3.79 14.59 -17.92
CA GLU A 15 -4.54 14.09 -16.75
C GLU A 15 -4.35 12.58 -16.56
N ASP A 16 -4.12 11.84 -17.67
CA ASP A 16 -3.97 10.40 -17.64
C ASP A 16 -2.55 9.94 -17.98
N THR A 17 -2.16 8.83 -17.38
CA THR A 17 -0.89 8.17 -17.63
C THR A 17 -1.12 6.87 -18.38
N PHE A 18 -0.34 6.61 -19.41
CA PHE A 18 -0.34 5.33 -20.11
C PHE A 18 1.05 4.69 -20.10
N ALA A 19 1.09 3.37 -20.15
CA ALA A 19 2.31 2.60 -20.31
C ALA A 19 2.51 2.23 -21.78
N LEU A 20 3.69 2.51 -22.32
CA LEU A 20 4.08 2.15 -23.67
C LEU A 20 5.11 1.03 -23.63
N ALA A 21 4.78 -0.14 -24.18
CA ALA A 21 5.73 -1.23 -24.32
C ALA A 21 6.71 -1.00 -25.50
N PRO A 22 7.88 -1.64 -25.49
CA PRO A 22 8.81 -1.61 -26.63
C PRO A 22 8.21 -2.10 -27.94
N SER A 23 7.15 -2.90 -27.90
CA SER A 23 6.38 -3.35 -29.08
C SER A 23 5.51 -2.24 -29.70
N GLY A 24 5.41 -1.06 -29.09
CA GLY A 24 4.53 0.01 -29.50
C GLY A 24 3.09 -0.10 -29.00
N LYS A 25 2.75 -1.18 -28.26
CA LYS A 25 1.44 -1.32 -27.66
C LYS A 25 1.33 -0.44 -26.42
N ALA A 26 0.26 0.33 -26.32
CA ALA A 26 -0.04 1.19 -25.18
C ALA A 26 -1.19 0.61 -24.36
N TRP A 27 -1.17 0.87 -23.06
CA TRP A 27 -2.25 0.55 -22.13
C TRP A 27 -2.51 1.74 -21.22
N ASN A 28 -3.77 2.02 -20.95
CA ASN A 28 -4.11 2.87 -19.81
C ASN A 28 -3.59 2.20 -18.52
N VAL A 29 -2.97 2.99 -17.64
CA VAL A 29 -2.42 2.48 -16.37
C VAL A 29 -3.49 1.79 -15.53
N GLU A 30 -4.74 2.24 -15.58
CA GLU A 30 -5.87 1.62 -14.90
C GLU A 30 -6.16 0.17 -15.37
N ALA A 31 -5.90 -0.11 -16.65
CA ALA A 31 -6.10 -1.43 -17.24
C ALA A 31 -4.91 -2.39 -17.03
N LEU A 32 -3.80 -1.90 -16.47
CA LEU A 32 -2.65 -2.73 -16.19
C LEU A 32 -2.92 -3.64 -15.00
N THR A 33 -2.75 -4.93 -15.22
CA THR A 33 -2.73 -5.92 -14.13
C THR A 33 -1.29 -6.25 -13.77
N THR A 34 -0.97 -6.17 -12.49
CA THR A 34 0.32 -6.67 -11.99
C THR A 34 0.28 -8.20 -12.02
N PRO A 35 1.25 -8.86 -12.66
CA PRO A 35 1.31 -10.32 -12.64
C PRO A 35 1.32 -10.83 -11.21
N HIS A 36 0.61 -11.93 -10.97
CA HIS A 36 0.72 -12.63 -9.70
C HIS A 36 2.16 -13.11 -9.53
N MET A 37 2.74 -12.82 -8.39
CA MET A 37 4.11 -13.15 -8.08
C MET A 37 4.14 -14.55 -7.51
N GLU A 38 5.21 -15.32 -7.80
CA GLU A 38 5.43 -16.60 -7.15
C GLU A 38 5.57 -16.41 -5.64
N ASP A 39 4.99 -17.34 -4.88
CA ASP A 39 5.11 -17.33 -3.44
C ASP A 39 6.58 -17.48 -3.03
N LEU A 40 7.04 -16.64 -2.12
CA LEU A 40 8.40 -16.72 -1.59
C LEU A 40 8.46 -17.78 -0.48
N ASP A 41 9.53 -18.55 -0.46
CA ASP A 41 9.84 -19.41 0.67
C ASP A 41 10.43 -18.57 1.81
N PHE A 42 9.64 -18.35 2.85
CA PHE A 42 10.04 -17.61 4.05
C PHE A 42 10.70 -18.49 5.13
N SER A 43 10.92 -19.79 4.89
CA SER A 43 11.46 -20.71 5.90
C SER A 43 12.85 -20.31 6.41
N SER A 44 13.65 -19.64 5.58
CA SER A 44 14.99 -19.14 5.93
C SER A 44 15.03 -17.67 6.36
N VAL A 45 13.89 -16.98 6.35
CA VAL A 45 13.81 -15.55 6.71
C VAL A 45 13.71 -15.43 8.23
N PRO A 46 14.52 -14.56 8.88
CA PRO A 46 14.40 -14.32 10.33
C PRO A 46 13.00 -13.85 10.70
N ALA A 47 12.56 -14.23 11.89
CA ALA A 47 11.29 -13.77 12.43
C ALA A 47 11.25 -12.24 12.54
N ALA A 48 10.07 -11.66 12.30
CA ALA A 48 9.85 -10.24 12.46
C ALA A 48 10.17 -9.79 13.89
N GLN A 49 10.77 -8.63 14.03
CA GLN A 49 11.15 -8.05 15.32
C GLN A 49 10.41 -6.73 15.53
N ILE A 50 9.88 -6.54 16.73
CA ILE A 50 9.30 -5.26 17.13
C ILE A 50 10.45 -4.35 17.59
N ARG A 51 10.47 -3.12 17.10
CA ARG A 51 11.44 -2.09 17.44
C ARG A 51 10.73 -0.81 17.85
N ASP A 52 11.25 -0.14 18.87
CA ASP A 52 10.76 1.18 19.26
C ASP A 52 11.28 2.22 18.26
N THR A 53 10.36 3.03 17.74
CA THR A 53 10.65 4.06 16.74
C THR A 53 10.02 5.40 17.17
N PRO A 54 10.46 5.96 18.32
CA PRO A 54 9.90 7.23 18.80
C PRO A 54 10.18 8.35 17.79
N ASP A 55 9.22 9.27 17.66
CA ASP A 55 9.32 10.46 16.82
C ASP A 55 9.61 10.19 15.32
N SER A 56 9.28 8.99 14.83
CA SER A 56 9.52 8.55 13.46
C SER A 56 8.23 8.32 12.66
N ALA A 57 7.26 9.24 12.78
CA ALA A 57 5.98 9.15 12.08
C ALA A 57 6.07 9.39 10.55
N THR A 58 7.24 9.78 10.04
CA THR A 58 7.50 9.94 8.61
C THR A 58 8.48 8.89 8.11
N ILE A 59 8.41 8.55 6.82
CA ILE A 59 9.31 7.58 6.20
C ILE A 59 10.76 8.02 6.34
N ASP A 60 11.07 9.29 6.10
CA ASP A 60 12.44 9.81 6.20
C ASP A 60 12.99 9.70 7.63
N ALA A 61 12.18 10.01 8.64
CA ALA A 61 12.58 9.88 10.04
C ALA A 61 12.80 8.41 10.41
N LEU A 62 11.91 7.50 9.96
CA LEU A 62 12.04 6.06 10.19
C LEU A 62 13.31 5.51 9.54
N VAL A 63 13.56 5.81 8.27
CA VAL A 63 14.76 5.40 7.53
C VAL A 63 16.04 5.90 8.22
N SER A 64 16.06 7.17 8.62
CA SER A 64 17.20 7.77 9.33
C SER A 64 17.50 7.05 10.66
N GLN A 65 16.44 6.77 11.42
CA GLN A 65 16.56 6.07 12.71
C GLN A 65 17.04 4.63 12.52
N PHE A 66 16.51 3.91 11.54
CA PHE A 66 16.92 2.54 11.27
C PHE A 66 18.36 2.44 10.77
N ASN A 67 18.80 3.36 9.93
CA ASN A 67 20.20 3.43 9.49
C ASN A 67 21.17 3.66 10.67
N THR A 68 20.71 4.32 11.73
CA THR A 68 21.54 4.61 12.90
C THR A 68 21.53 3.47 13.92
N LEU A 69 20.34 2.94 14.22
CA LEU A 69 20.13 2.02 15.36
C LEU A 69 20.06 0.54 14.95
N TYR A 70 19.60 0.27 13.72
CA TYR A 70 19.31 -1.08 13.25
C TYR A 70 19.87 -1.33 11.85
N PRO A 71 21.20 -1.27 11.66
CA PRO A 71 21.81 -1.42 10.35
C PRO A 71 21.44 -2.77 9.72
N ARG A 72 21.29 -2.79 8.40
CA ARG A 72 20.99 -4.01 7.66
C ARG A 72 22.18 -4.97 7.70
N PRO A 73 21.93 -6.30 7.77
CA PRO A 73 22.98 -7.32 7.76
C PRO A 73 23.80 -7.36 6.47
N ASP A 74 23.22 -6.93 5.35
CA ASP A 74 23.87 -6.89 4.02
C ASP A 74 24.77 -5.65 3.82
N GLY A 75 24.82 -4.75 4.80
CA GLY A 75 25.66 -3.53 4.80
C GLY A 75 25.11 -2.40 3.93
N ARG A 76 24.01 -2.61 3.20
CA ARG A 76 23.29 -1.53 2.51
C ARG A 76 22.51 -0.69 3.52
N GLY A 77 22.38 0.59 3.28
CA GLY A 77 21.47 1.43 4.06
C GLY A 77 20.00 1.10 3.80
N TRP A 78 19.16 1.40 4.79
CA TRP A 78 17.71 1.43 4.60
C TRP A 78 17.32 2.62 3.73
N GLU A 79 16.34 2.42 2.87
CA GLU A 79 15.79 3.42 1.95
C GLU A 79 14.26 3.46 2.07
N ALA A 80 13.63 4.50 1.53
CA ALA A 80 12.17 4.60 1.53
C ALA A 80 11.49 3.38 0.89
N ALA A 81 12.11 2.80 -0.15
CA ALA A 81 11.63 1.59 -0.81
C ALA A 81 11.62 0.34 0.10
N ASP A 82 12.36 0.36 1.20
CA ASP A 82 12.38 -0.74 2.18
C ASP A 82 11.33 -0.56 3.29
N THR A 83 10.59 0.54 3.30
CA THR A 83 9.55 0.78 4.30
C THR A 83 8.19 0.34 3.80
N LEU A 84 7.36 -0.18 4.70
CA LEU A 84 5.97 -0.52 4.42
C LEU A 84 5.06 0.62 4.87
N LYS A 85 4.51 1.35 3.88
CA LYS A 85 3.54 2.40 4.12
C LYS A 85 2.12 1.86 4.04
N ASN A 86 1.33 2.02 5.10
CA ASN A 86 -0.07 1.64 5.14
C ASN A 86 -0.96 2.89 5.05
N VAL A 87 -1.72 2.99 3.97
CA VAL A 87 -2.66 4.08 3.70
C VAL A 87 -4.07 3.59 3.96
N ILE A 88 -4.84 4.34 4.75
CA ILE A 88 -6.24 4.01 5.01
C ILE A 88 -7.12 4.76 4.03
N ILE A 89 -7.95 4.03 3.33
CA ILE A 89 -8.97 4.54 2.43
C ILE A 89 -10.37 4.22 2.95
N ALA A 90 -11.33 5.03 2.59
CA ALA A 90 -12.74 4.78 2.82
C ALA A 90 -13.40 4.37 1.51
N VAL A 91 -14.12 3.26 1.54
CA VAL A 91 -14.90 2.71 0.43
C VAL A 91 -16.37 2.98 0.72
N LYS A 92 -17.04 3.74 -0.15
CA LYS A 92 -18.47 4.05 -0.05
C LYS A 92 -19.24 3.14 -1.01
N HIS A 93 -19.94 2.18 -0.45
CA HIS A 93 -20.79 1.28 -1.23
C HIS A 93 -22.09 1.97 -1.67
N PRO A 94 -22.68 1.58 -2.82
CA PRO A 94 -23.92 2.17 -3.33
C PRO A 94 -25.09 2.10 -2.34
N GLU A 95 -25.09 1.09 -1.47
CA GLU A 95 -26.09 0.89 -0.42
C GLU A 95 -25.92 1.84 0.77
N GLY A 96 -24.87 2.67 0.75
CA GLY A 96 -24.57 3.65 1.79
C GLY A 96 -23.66 3.14 2.91
N GLU A 97 -23.25 1.89 2.87
CA GLU A 97 -22.24 1.36 3.78
C GLU A 97 -20.86 1.99 3.50
N ARG A 98 -20.12 2.31 4.57
CA ARG A 98 -18.76 2.87 4.51
C ARG A 98 -17.80 1.91 5.16
N GLU A 99 -16.89 1.34 4.36
CA GLU A 99 -15.86 0.39 4.79
C GLU A 99 -14.49 1.08 4.83
N LEU A 100 -13.70 0.84 5.87
CA LEU A 100 -12.28 1.21 5.87
C LEU A 100 -11.43 0.07 5.35
N VAL A 101 -10.48 0.40 4.48
CA VAL A 101 -9.53 -0.54 3.89
C VAL A 101 -8.12 0.03 4.01
N ALA A 102 -7.20 -0.78 4.49
CA ALA A 102 -5.77 -0.44 4.48
C ALA A 102 -5.11 -0.93 3.19
N VAL A 103 -4.27 -0.09 2.59
CA VAL A 103 -3.48 -0.44 1.41
C VAL A 103 -2.00 -0.30 1.76
N GLY A 104 -1.29 -1.44 1.77
CA GLY A 104 0.15 -1.50 2.03
C GLY A 104 0.95 -1.37 0.74
N VAL A 105 1.80 -0.36 0.66
CA VAL A 105 2.69 -0.09 -0.49
C VAL A 105 4.11 0.20 0.00
N PRO A 106 5.15 0.02 -0.85
CA PRO A 106 6.49 0.53 -0.54
C PRO A 106 6.45 2.03 -0.24
N GLY A 107 7.27 2.48 0.70
CA GLY A 107 7.24 3.86 1.18
C GLY A 107 7.62 4.91 0.15
N ASP A 108 8.36 4.54 -0.89
CA ASP A 108 8.71 5.39 -2.02
C ASP A 108 7.57 5.53 -3.06
N ARG A 109 6.44 4.82 -2.84
CA ARG A 109 5.30 4.82 -3.78
C ARG A 109 4.07 5.48 -3.20
N GLN A 110 3.18 5.87 -4.10
CA GLN A 110 1.83 6.34 -3.77
C GLN A 110 0.80 5.27 -4.16
N VAL A 111 -0.32 5.26 -3.44
CA VAL A 111 -1.47 4.46 -3.83
C VAL A 111 -2.08 5.06 -5.09
N ASP A 112 -2.28 4.23 -6.11
CA ASP A 112 -2.97 4.63 -7.33
C ASP A 112 -4.49 4.56 -7.08
N MET A 113 -5.06 5.71 -6.75
CA MET A 113 -6.48 5.83 -6.42
C MET A 113 -7.37 5.45 -7.59
N LYS A 114 -7.01 5.80 -8.83
CA LYS A 114 -7.80 5.46 -10.03
C LYS A 114 -7.88 3.94 -10.25
N ARG A 115 -6.76 3.23 -10.05
CA ARG A 115 -6.77 1.75 -10.11
C ARG A 115 -7.59 1.12 -9.00
N LEU A 116 -7.57 1.69 -7.81
CA LEU A 116 -8.43 1.24 -6.72
C LEU A 116 -9.90 1.49 -7.05
N GLU A 117 -10.26 2.66 -7.55
CA GLU A 117 -11.63 2.97 -8.00
C GLU A 117 -12.14 1.93 -9.01
N ALA A 118 -11.33 1.62 -10.03
CA ALA A 118 -11.68 0.58 -11.00
C ALA A 118 -11.88 -0.79 -10.35
N SER A 119 -11.07 -1.13 -9.33
CA SER A 119 -11.14 -2.42 -8.63
C SER A 119 -12.32 -2.53 -7.67
N PHE A 120 -12.80 -1.41 -7.13
CA PHE A 120 -13.92 -1.35 -6.20
C PHE A 120 -15.25 -0.96 -6.85
N SER A 121 -15.24 -0.64 -8.15
CA SER A 121 -16.49 -0.27 -8.88
C SER A 121 -17.62 -1.29 -8.61
N PRO A 122 -18.84 -0.84 -8.33
CA PRO A 122 -19.37 0.53 -8.41
C PRO A 122 -19.21 1.38 -7.13
N ALA A 123 -18.43 0.95 -6.14
CA ALA A 123 -18.18 1.74 -4.94
C ALA A 123 -17.22 2.91 -5.25
N GLU A 124 -17.41 4.02 -4.54
CA GLU A 124 -16.54 5.17 -4.58
C GLU A 124 -15.44 5.03 -3.52
N ILE A 125 -14.23 5.49 -3.82
CA ILE A 125 -13.14 5.52 -2.83
C ILE A 125 -12.65 6.94 -2.58
N GLU A 126 -12.26 7.19 -1.35
CA GLU A 126 -11.68 8.46 -0.91
C GLU A 126 -10.63 8.23 0.19
N GLU A 127 -9.80 9.22 0.48
CA GLU A 127 -8.93 9.14 1.64
C GLU A 127 -9.77 9.10 2.92
N ALA A 128 -9.36 8.26 3.88
CA ALA A 128 -10.04 8.20 5.16
C ALA A 128 -9.83 9.51 5.93
N THR A 129 -10.92 10.03 6.47
CA THR A 129 -10.92 11.25 7.29
C THR A 129 -10.52 10.95 8.74
N THR A 130 -10.21 11.99 9.50
CA THR A 130 -9.97 11.84 10.94
C THR A 130 -11.19 11.26 11.67
N GLU A 131 -12.39 11.58 11.22
CA GLU A 131 -13.64 11.05 11.78
C GLU A 131 -13.79 9.56 11.55
N ASP A 132 -13.42 9.08 10.37
CA ASP A 132 -13.39 7.65 10.04
C ASP A 132 -12.47 6.87 10.99
N LEU A 133 -11.35 7.47 11.40
CA LEU A 133 -10.37 6.83 12.26
C LEU A 133 -10.74 6.85 13.75
N GLN A 134 -11.74 7.64 14.18
CA GLN A 134 -12.12 7.75 15.60
C GLN A 134 -12.57 6.42 16.20
N GLY A 135 -13.17 5.54 15.41
CA GLY A 135 -13.56 4.19 15.81
C GLY A 135 -12.42 3.16 15.86
N HIS A 136 -11.21 3.56 15.48
CA HIS A 136 -10.07 2.69 15.27
C HIS A 136 -8.81 3.22 15.98
N PRO A 137 -8.72 3.12 17.31
CA PRO A 137 -7.61 3.67 18.08
C PRO A 137 -6.25 3.04 17.72
N GLU A 138 -6.26 1.86 17.11
CA GLU A 138 -5.07 1.16 16.62
C GLU A 138 -4.51 1.76 15.32
N LEU A 139 -5.28 2.59 14.61
CA LEU A 139 -4.86 3.21 13.36
C LEU A 139 -4.21 4.58 13.61
N VAL A 140 -3.10 4.58 14.31
CA VAL A 140 -2.35 5.82 14.61
C VAL A 140 -1.57 6.25 13.37
N LYS A 141 -1.88 7.44 12.86
CA LYS A 141 -1.21 8.01 11.67
C LYS A 141 0.32 8.01 11.85
N GLY A 142 1.02 7.45 10.88
CA GLY A 142 2.48 7.29 10.88
C GLY A 142 2.98 6.02 11.60
N TYR A 143 2.11 5.26 12.28
CA TYR A 143 2.48 4.07 13.04
C TYR A 143 1.54 2.88 12.79
N ILE A 144 0.88 2.83 11.64
CA ILE A 144 -0.03 1.75 11.29
C ILE A 144 0.78 0.56 10.79
N GLY A 145 1.01 -0.41 11.68
CA GLY A 145 1.72 -1.64 11.34
C GLY A 145 0.77 -2.76 10.88
N PRO A 146 1.30 -3.77 10.17
CA PRO A 146 0.52 -4.91 9.66
C PRO A 146 -0.14 -5.73 10.79
N GLY A 147 0.40 -5.70 12.01
CA GLY A 147 -0.18 -6.39 13.17
C GLY A 147 -1.52 -5.84 13.63
N ALA A 148 -1.89 -4.61 13.23
CA ALA A 148 -3.21 -4.02 13.50
C ALA A 148 -4.24 -4.31 12.39
N LEU A 149 -3.83 -4.89 11.26
CA LEU A 149 -4.58 -4.95 10.03
C LEU A 149 -5.00 -6.38 9.65
N GLY A 150 -6.07 -6.50 8.90
CA GLY A 150 -6.50 -7.73 8.25
C GLY A 150 -6.59 -8.96 9.17
N PRO A 151 -6.21 -10.16 8.66
CA PRO A 151 -6.27 -11.39 9.44
C PRO A 151 -5.36 -11.38 10.67
N GLN A 152 -4.20 -10.73 10.60
CA GLN A 152 -3.25 -10.64 11.71
C GLN A 152 -3.79 -9.78 12.84
N GLY A 153 -4.39 -8.63 12.54
CA GLY A 153 -5.06 -7.80 13.52
C GLY A 153 -6.20 -8.53 14.20
N ARG A 154 -7.00 -9.30 13.46
CA ARG A 154 -8.06 -10.15 14.02
C ARG A 154 -7.51 -11.24 14.93
N ALA A 155 -6.43 -11.92 14.54
CA ALA A 155 -5.77 -12.94 15.34
C ALA A 155 -5.19 -12.36 16.64
N ALA A 156 -4.75 -11.10 16.63
CA ALA A 156 -4.31 -10.37 17.80
C ALA A 156 -5.47 -9.89 18.72
N GLY A 157 -6.72 -10.16 18.34
CA GLY A 157 -7.92 -9.83 19.14
C GLY A 157 -8.61 -8.53 18.71
N ASN A 158 -8.14 -7.85 17.68
CA ASN A 158 -8.82 -6.68 17.14
C ASN A 158 -10.03 -7.11 16.29
N LYS A 159 -11.22 -7.06 16.89
CA LYS A 159 -12.47 -7.43 16.20
C LYS A 159 -12.84 -6.49 15.05
N ASN A 160 -12.33 -5.27 15.09
CA ASN A 160 -12.57 -4.22 14.10
C ASN A 160 -11.40 -4.04 13.13
N ALA A 161 -10.48 -5.03 13.05
CA ALA A 161 -9.34 -4.94 12.14
C ALA A 161 -9.83 -4.72 10.71
N VAL A 162 -9.39 -3.63 10.10
CA VAL A 162 -9.77 -3.25 8.74
C VAL A 162 -9.23 -4.24 7.71
N ARG A 163 -9.91 -4.35 6.59
CA ARG A 163 -9.45 -5.16 5.45
C ARG A 163 -8.10 -4.66 4.99
N TYR A 164 -7.19 -5.57 4.65
CA TYR A 164 -5.83 -5.23 4.26
C TYR A 164 -5.53 -5.73 2.85
N LEU A 165 -5.16 -4.81 1.98
CA LEU A 165 -4.67 -5.05 0.63
C LEU A 165 -3.18 -4.73 0.60
N ILE A 166 -2.39 -5.53 -0.10
CA ILE A 166 -0.94 -5.40 -0.13
C ILE A 166 -0.49 -5.34 -1.59
N ASP A 167 0.34 -4.35 -1.92
CA ASP A 167 0.98 -4.26 -3.23
C ASP A 167 1.84 -5.51 -3.47
N PRO A 168 1.78 -6.12 -4.67
CA PRO A 168 2.59 -7.29 -5.01
C PRO A 168 4.10 -7.11 -4.79
N HIS A 169 4.62 -5.88 -4.87
CA HIS A 169 6.03 -5.61 -4.58
C HIS A 169 6.38 -5.81 -3.09
N VAL A 170 5.43 -5.58 -2.19
CA VAL A 170 5.63 -5.83 -0.76
C VAL A 170 5.76 -7.32 -0.49
N VAL A 171 4.99 -8.15 -1.18
CA VAL A 171 5.03 -9.61 -1.03
C VAL A 171 6.39 -10.19 -1.44
N ARG A 172 7.12 -9.52 -2.34
CA ARG A 172 8.47 -9.94 -2.76
C ARG A 172 9.58 -9.50 -1.82
N GLY A 173 9.32 -8.53 -0.97
CA GLY A 173 10.35 -8.00 -0.06
C GLY A 173 10.70 -9.04 1.00
N SER A 174 12.00 -9.20 1.27
CA SER A 174 12.49 -10.06 2.33
C SER A 174 12.71 -9.31 3.66
N ALA A 175 12.73 -7.99 3.64
CA ALA A 175 12.91 -7.15 4.81
C ALA A 175 12.19 -5.81 4.61
N TRP A 176 11.26 -5.53 5.49
CA TRP A 176 10.48 -4.30 5.52
C TRP A 176 10.52 -3.67 6.91
N ILE A 177 10.52 -2.36 6.96
CA ILE A 177 10.39 -1.56 8.18
C ILE A 177 9.21 -0.61 8.10
#